data_79c6be214e0c3921b28c427ac02eec02
#
_entry.id   79c6be214e0c3921b28c427ac02eec02
#
_cell.length_a   1.000
_cell.length_b   1.000
_cell.length_c   1.000
_cell.angle_alpha   90.00
_cell.angle_beta   90.00
_cell.angle_gamma   90.00
#
_symmetry.space_group_name_H-M   'P 1'
#
loop_
_entity.id
_entity.type
_entity.pdbx_description
1 polymer ?
#
loop_
_entity_poly.entity_id
_entity_poly.type
_entity_poly.pdbx_seq_one_letter_code
_entity_poly.pdbx_strand_id
1 'polypeptide(L)'
;MKMKDSLMKIALKVQDVVALAKRFEAAPVDAWREVVEQARDAVIATLEQVMNAELELFLGQEPKGANKRNGFTTRTYAVKGLGALRVRVPRDRAGKFESKVVPPSRHYDEATERDLALLHLAGLSTRMLSQVSGRVLGIRVSAQEVSNALKTIVPAAKKFLERPLGGRRWHYLYVDGTNFHIRRGTVAREPTLVVIGVDELGHKSVLSMVQGDKDSRGAWEMVFADLKDRGLDSSAVQLGIMDGLPGLPTAFLEAFPNARVARCWVHKARNVFTRVPKRFQSEFKVGWDAVQYAQGGSAARAAFKAMQERWKGLADDALASFDRDIEMLLVHYEFPKEHWEALRTTNPIERVNKEFKRRSKAMDSMGADGLKALLAFTALRLEFGWSTTAINSNKLTHLQYRARLEERRAEAMRTLLN
;
A
#
# COMPACT_ATOMS: atom_id res chain seq x y z
N MET A 1 4.77 -15.43 34.88
CA MET A 1 3.62 -16.16 35.43
C MET A 1 2.81 -16.70 34.26
N LYS A 2 2.88 -18.02 34.02
CA LYS A 2 2.21 -18.69 32.89
C LYS A 2 0.71 -18.75 33.19
N MET A 3 -0.10 -17.90 32.53
CA MET A 3 -1.53 -18.16 32.44
C MET A 3 -1.75 -19.32 31.44
N LYS A 4 -1.70 -20.51 31.95
CA LYS A 4 -2.23 -21.72 31.34
C LYS A 4 -3.48 -22.12 32.11
N ASP A 5 -4.60 -21.53 31.77
CA ASP A 5 -5.89 -22.20 31.97
C ASP A 5 -6.89 -21.54 31.01
N SER A 6 -7.26 -22.30 30.00
CA SER A 6 -8.36 -21.92 29.10
C SER A 6 -9.62 -21.81 29.94
N LEU A 7 -10.13 -20.59 30.12
CA LEU A 7 -11.33 -20.27 30.89
C LEU A 7 -12.62 -20.89 30.34
N MET A 8 -12.54 -21.56 29.16
CA MET A 8 -13.74 -22.18 28.55
C MET A 8 -13.36 -23.50 27.88
N LYS A 9 -13.96 -24.57 28.40
CA LYS A 9 -14.02 -25.86 27.70
C LYS A 9 -15.46 -26.07 27.22
N ILE A 10 -15.69 -26.12 25.92
CA ILE A 10 -16.96 -26.63 25.38
C ILE A 10 -16.88 -28.14 25.51
N ALA A 11 -17.57 -28.70 26.49
CA ALA A 11 -17.67 -30.13 26.67
C ALA A 11 -18.83 -30.63 25.80
N LEU A 12 -18.54 -31.22 24.65
CA LEU A 12 -19.53 -31.92 23.84
C LEU A 12 -19.67 -33.34 24.39
N LYS A 13 -20.92 -33.80 24.60
CA LYS A 13 -21.18 -35.20 24.93
C LYS A 13 -20.94 -36.06 23.69
N VAL A 14 -20.35 -37.25 23.86
CA VAL A 14 -20.03 -38.17 22.73
C VAL A 14 -21.26 -38.45 21.88
N GLN A 15 -22.42 -38.58 22.52
CA GLN A 15 -23.72 -38.81 21.82
C GLN A 15 -24.10 -37.68 20.87
N ASP A 16 -23.83 -36.41 21.25
CA ASP A 16 -24.14 -35.24 20.44
C ASP A 16 -23.18 -35.18 19.24
N VAL A 17 -21.89 -35.53 19.44
CA VAL A 17 -20.88 -35.61 18.38
C VAL A 17 -21.24 -36.67 17.34
N VAL A 18 -21.68 -37.87 17.78
CA VAL A 18 -22.10 -38.94 16.88
C VAL A 18 -23.40 -38.58 16.12
N ALA A 19 -24.34 -37.93 16.78
CA ALA A 19 -25.55 -37.43 16.13
C ALA A 19 -25.25 -36.39 15.07
N LEU A 20 -24.31 -35.46 15.37
CA LEU A 20 -23.87 -34.43 14.42
C LEU A 20 -23.14 -35.06 13.23
N ALA A 21 -22.24 -36.05 13.44
CA ALA A 21 -21.57 -36.76 12.36
C ALA A 21 -22.57 -37.42 11.38
N LYS A 22 -23.60 -38.08 11.89
CA LYS A 22 -24.69 -38.66 11.06
C LYS A 22 -25.46 -37.61 10.26
N ARG A 23 -25.66 -36.40 10.82
CA ARG A 23 -26.28 -35.29 10.10
C ARG A 23 -25.41 -34.77 8.98
N PHE A 24 -24.07 -34.71 9.19
CA PHE A 24 -23.14 -34.33 8.11
C PHE A 24 -23.15 -35.31 6.94
N GLU A 25 -23.36 -36.62 7.20
CA GLU A 25 -23.50 -37.62 6.16
C GLU A 25 -24.83 -37.45 5.37
N ALA A 26 -25.93 -37.12 6.06
CA ALA A 26 -27.26 -37.02 5.46
C ALA A 26 -27.51 -35.66 4.76
N ALA A 27 -27.09 -34.53 5.37
CA ALA A 27 -27.39 -33.18 4.93
C ALA A 27 -26.28 -32.22 5.36
N PRO A 28 -25.11 -32.18 4.65
CA PRO A 28 -23.92 -31.40 5.05
C PRO A 28 -24.17 -29.90 5.25
N VAL A 29 -24.99 -29.29 4.37
CA VAL A 29 -25.31 -27.86 4.44
C VAL A 29 -26.11 -27.49 5.67
N ASP A 30 -27.07 -28.29 6.04
CA ASP A 30 -27.91 -28.06 7.21
C ASP A 30 -27.14 -28.34 8.50
N ALA A 31 -26.30 -29.38 8.51
CA ALA A 31 -25.39 -29.65 9.62
C ALA A 31 -24.41 -28.51 9.88
N TRP A 32 -23.83 -27.91 8.84
CA TRP A 32 -23.01 -26.71 8.98
C TRP A 32 -23.80 -25.51 9.53
N ARG A 33 -25.03 -25.30 9.07
CA ARG A 33 -25.87 -24.21 9.58
C ARG A 33 -26.11 -24.38 11.07
N GLU A 34 -26.44 -25.61 11.53
CA GLU A 34 -26.63 -25.89 12.94
C GLU A 34 -25.37 -25.66 13.78
N VAL A 35 -24.22 -26.12 13.32
CA VAL A 35 -22.91 -25.84 13.98
C VAL A 35 -22.64 -24.35 14.13
N VAL A 36 -22.91 -23.58 13.08
CA VAL A 36 -22.72 -22.11 13.13
C VAL A 36 -23.70 -21.47 14.10
N GLU A 37 -24.97 -21.89 14.14
CA GLU A 37 -25.97 -21.37 15.11
C GLU A 37 -25.57 -21.70 16.55
N GLN A 38 -25.15 -22.94 16.83
CA GLN A 38 -24.64 -23.32 18.16
C GLN A 38 -23.42 -22.52 18.58
N ALA A 39 -22.49 -22.27 17.65
CA ALA A 39 -21.32 -21.43 17.89
C ALA A 39 -21.73 -19.98 18.21
N ARG A 40 -22.71 -19.43 17.49
CA ARG A 40 -23.27 -18.09 17.75
C ARG A 40 -23.86 -17.98 19.15
N ASP A 41 -24.70 -18.97 19.55
CA ASP A 41 -25.31 -18.99 20.87
C ASP A 41 -24.27 -19.09 21.99
N ALA A 42 -23.25 -19.92 21.82
CA ALA A 42 -22.15 -20.04 22.77
C ALA A 42 -21.37 -18.72 22.91
N VAL A 43 -21.10 -18.03 21.80
CA VAL A 43 -20.41 -16.73 21.84
C VAL A 43 -21.28 -15.66 22.50
N ILE A 44 -22.60 -15.60 22.21
CA ILE A 44 -23.52 -14.68 22.85
C ILE A 44 -23.53 -14.90 24.38
N ALA A 45 -23.71 -16.15 24.82
CA ALA A 45 -23.73 -16.48 26.22
C ALA A 45 -22.43 -16.08 26.94
N THR A 46 -21.30 -16.30 26.29
CA THR A 46 -19.98 -15.92 26.81
C THR A 46 -19.83 -14.41 26.95
N LEU A 47 -20.14 -13.66 25.89
CA LEU A 47 -20.06 -12.20 25.91
C LEU A 47 -20.95 -11.63 27.02
N GLU A 48 -22.18 -12.14 27.18
CA GLU A 48 -23.11 -11.70 28.23
C GLU A 48 -22.58 -12.02 29.64
N GLN A 49 -21.96 -13.19 29.84
CA GLN A 49 -21.36 -13.54 31.12
C GLN A 49 -20.18 -12.63 31.47
N VAL A 50 -19.28 -12.39 30.51
CA VAL A 50 -18.12 -11.52 30.74
C VAL A 50 -18.56 -10.09 31.03
N MET A 51 -19.53 -9.55 30.27
CA MET A 51 -20.06 -8.20 30.53
C MET A 51 -20.74 -8.09 31.88
N ASN A 52 -21.44 -9.14 32.33
CA ASN A 52 -22.01 -9.18 33.68
C ASN A 52 -20.92 -9.16 34.75
N ALA A 53 -19.82 -9.91 34.56
CA ALA A 53 -18.68 -9.87 35.48
C ALA A 53 -17.99 -8.49 35.47
N GLU A 54 -17.86 -7.84 34.31
CA GLU A 54 -17.36 -6.46 34.25
C GLU A 54 -18.22 -5.50 35.06
N LEU A 55 -19.55 -5.60 34.96
CA LEU A 55 -20.45 -4.75 35.75
C LEU A 55 -20.30 -5.01 37.24
N GLU A 56 -20.22 -6.27 37.68
CA GLU A 56 -20.01 -6.58 39.12
C GLU A 56 -18.68 -6.00 39.64
N LEU A 57 -17.59 -6.13 38.86
CA LEU A 57 -16.31 -5.52 39.22
C LEU A 57 -16.40 -3.99 39.30
N PHE A 58 -17.11 -3.35 38.38
CA PHE A 58 -17.34 -1.92 38.37
C PHE A 58 -18.14 -1.47 39.60
N LEU A 59 -19.26 -2.14 39.91
CA LEU A 59 -20.09 -1.83 41.05
C LEU A 59 -19.36 -2.06 42.39
N GLY A 60 -18.45 -3.04 42.44
CA GLY A 60 -17.63 -3.30 43.63
C GLY A 60 -16.61 -2.21 43.95
N GLN A 61 -16.29 -1.34 43.01
CA GLN A 61 -15.42 -0.18 43.20
C GLN A 61 -16.17 1.10 43.67
N GLU A 62 -17.50 1.12 43.54
CA GLU A 62 -18.34 2.23 43.97
C GLU A 62 -18.64 2.14 45.45
N PRO A 63 -18.87 3.29 46.18
CA PRO A 63 -19.32 3.27 47.57
C PRO A 63 -20.60 2.44 47.72
N LYS A 64 -20.69 1.67 48.82
CA LYS A 64 -21.85 0.80 49.09
C LYS A 64 -23.17 1.57 48.96
N GLY A 65 -24.04 1.12 48.05
CA GLY A 65 -25.35 1.70 47.85
C GLY A 65 -25.43 2.89 46.90
N ALA A 66 -24.29 3.44 46.44
CA ALA A 66 -24.25 4.59 45.54
C ALA A 66 -24.76 4.24 44.10
N ASN A 67 -24.52 3.00 43.68
CA ASN A 67 -24.95 2.53 42.38
C ASN A 67 -25.39 1.05 42.43
N LYS A 68 -26.20 0.63 41.49
CA LYS A 68 -26.70 -0.76 41.38
C LYS A 68 -27.04 -1.16 39.96
N ARG A 69 -27.20 -2.44 39.73
CA ARG A 69 -27.70 -2.98 38.45
C ARG A 69 -29.04 -2.36 38.03
N ASN A 70 -29.21 -2.11 36.72
CA ASN A 70 -30.44 -1.55 36.15
C ASN A 70 -30.83 -2.27 34.85
N GLY A 71 -30.95 -3.61 34.92
CA GLY A 71 -31.31 -4.42 33.78
C GLY A 71 -30.26 -4.46 32.67
N PHE A 72 -30.70 -4.54 31.42
CA PHE A 72 -29.81 -4.61 30.24
C PHE A 72 -30.44 -3.84 29.06
N THR A 73 -29.62 -3.57 28.05
CA THR A 73 -30.05 -3.11 26.74
C THR A 73 -29.59 -4.11 25.68
N THR A 74 -30.45 -4.39 24.68
CA THR A 74 -30.05 -5.25 23.57
C THR A 74 -29.31 -4.47 22.53
N ARG A 75 -28.15 -4.98 22.10
CA ARG A 75 -27.34 -4.39 21.06
C ARG A 75 -27.00 -5.43 20.00
N THR A 76 -26.86 -4.98 18.77
CA THR A 76 -26.31 -5.81 17.67
C THR A 76 -24.82 -5.59 17.59
N TYR A 77 -24.06 -6.68 17.64
CA TYR A 77 -22.60 -6.68 17.52
C TYR A 77 -22.17 -7.72 16.49
N ALA A 78 -21.41 -7.33 15.49
CA ALA A 78 -20.95 -8.25 14.45
C ALA A 78 -19.60 -8.86 14.82
N VAL A 79 -19.51 -10.17 14.64
CA VAL A 79 -18.26 -10.93 14.84
C VAL A 79 -17.90 -11.60 13.53
N LYS A 80 -16.64 -11.45 13.11
CA LYS A 80 -16.13 -12.04 11.86
C LYS A 80 -16.36 -13.54 11.84
N GLY A 81 -16.99 -14.03 10.77
CA GLY A 81 -17.33 -15.45 10.60
C GLY A 81 -18.64 -15.89 11.25
N LEU A 82 -19.18 -15.12 12.22
CA LEU A 82 -20.45 -15.42 12.89
C LEU A 82 -21.57 -14.45 12.49
N GLY A 83 -21.23 -13.30 11.88
CA GLY A 83 -22.20 -12.28 11.50
C GLY A 83 -22.71 -11.46 12.68
N ALA A 84 -23.92 -10.92 12.55
CA ALA A 84 -24.55 -10.07 13.56
C ALA A 84 -25.12 -10.90 14.71
N LEU A 85 -24.67 -10.63 15.92
CA LEU A 85 -25.12 -11.24 17.16
C LEU A 85 -25.96 -10.23 17.94
N ARG A 86 -27.07 -10.66 18.53
CA ARG A 86 -27.86 -9.84 19.46
C ARG A 86 -27.44 -10.18 20.88
N VAL A 87 -26.78 -9.23 21.56
CA VAL A 87 -26.23 -9.40 22.89
C VAL A 87 -26.93 -8.48 23.89
N ARG A 88 -27.16 -8.95 25.12
CA ARG A 88 -27.71 -8.15 26.22
C ARG A 88 -26.59 -7.53 27.01
N VAL A 89 -26.40 -6.24 26.83
CA VAL A 89 -25.39 -5.44 27.54
C VAL A 89 -25.97 -4.97 28.87
N PRO A 90 -25.40 -5.34 30.03
CA PRO A 90 -25.90 -4.94 31.33
C PRO A 90 -25.70 -3.45 31.57
N ARG A 91 -26.54 -2.86 32.43
CA ARG A 91 -26.55 -1.44 32.76
C ARG A 91 -26.52 -1.23 34.26
N ASP A 92 -25.90 -0.16 34.68
CA ASP A 92 -25.99 0.40 36.05
C ASP A 92 -27.07 1.48 36.12
N ARG A 93 -27.49 1.82 37.32
CA ARG A 93 -28.53 2.84 37.55
C ARG A 93 -28.04 4.26 37.29
N ALA A 94 -26.77 4.51 37.54
CA ALA A 94 -26.15 5.83 37.34
C ALA A 94 -25.76 6.10 35.88
N GLY A 95 -25.82 5.08 34.99
CA GLY A 95 -25.44 5.20 33.55
C GLY A 95 -23.96 5.47 33.33
N LYS A 96 -23.11 5.07 34.27
CA LYS A 96 -21.66 5.30 34.19
C LYS A 96 -20.90 4.08 33.66
N PHE A 97 -21.49 2.90 33.71
CA PHE A 97 -20.85 1.67 33.26
C PHE A 97 -20.80 1.60 31.73
N GLU A 98 -19.62 1.38 31.20
CA GLU A 98 -19.40 1.08 29.80
C GLU A 98 -18.62 -0.22 29.69
N SER A 99 -19.18 -1.23 29.02
CA SER A 99 -18.49 -2.49 28.78
C SER A 99 -17.31 -2.29 27.84
N LYS A 100 -16.17 -2.87 28.17
CA LYS A 100 -14.98 -2.95 27.31
C LYS A 100 -15.09 -4.08 26.29
N VAL A 101 -15.92 -5.09 26.56
CA VAL A 101 -16.16 -6.23 25.67
C VAL A 101 -16.99 -5.82 24.46
N VAL A 102 -18.09 -5.09 24.70
CA VAL A 102 -18.97 -4.52 23.66
C VAL A 102 -19.09 -3.01 23.90
N PRO A 103 -18.09 -2.21 23.54
CA PRO A 103 -18.08 -0.77 23.80
C PRO A 103 -19.26 -0.05 23.12
N PRO A 104 -19.82 1.02 23.72
CA PRO A 104 -20.93 1.78 23.15
C PRO A 104 -20.66 2.31 21.73
N SER A 105 -19.44 2.67 21.46
CA SER A 105 -19.00 3.25 20.17
C SER A 105 -18.69 2.22 19.08
N ARG A 106 -18.73 0.91 19.37
CA ARG A 106 -18.31 -0.14 18.45
C ARG A 106 -19.45 -1.15 18.23
N HIS A 107 -19.73 -1.45 16.94
CA HIS A 107 -20.77 -2.36 16.52
C HIS A 107 -20.22 -3.67 15.92
N TYR A 108 -18.90 -3.84 15.90
CA TYR A 108 -18.21 -4.99 15.31
C TYR A 108 -16.86 -5.24 15.98
N ASP A 109 -16.33 -6.45 15.80
CA ASP A 109 -15.04 -6.85 16.32
C ASP A 109 -13.87 -6.21 15.54
N GLU A 110 -12.66 -6.29 16.10
CA GLU A 110 -11.47 -5.71 15.48
C GLU A 110 -11.13 -6.34 14.13
N ALA A 111 -11.43 -7.62 13.93
CA ALA A 111 -11.17 -8.29 12.66
C ALA A 111 -12.06 -7.73 11.55
N THR A 112 -13.34 -7.51 11.85
CA THR A 112 -14.28 -6.84 10.94
C THR A 112 -13.85 -5.40 10.66
N GLU A 113 -13.37 -4.66 11.66
CA GLU A 113 -12.85 -3.29 11.50
C GLU A 113 -11.68 -3.26 10.51
N ARG A 114 -10.72 -4.16 10.67
CA ARG A 114 -9.58 -4.29 9.74
C ARG A 114 -10.05 -4.61 8.31
N ASP A 115 -10.99 -5.53 8.15
CA ASP A 115 -11.52 -5.89 6.83
C ASP A 115 -12.20 -4.69 6.15
N LEU A 116 -12.97 -3.89 6.87
CA LEU A 116 -13.59 -2.66 6.35
C LEU A 116 -12.53 -1.68 5.85
N ALA A 117 -11.48 -1.46 6.65
CA ALA A 117 -10.39 -0.59 6.27
C ALA A 117 -9.64 -1.10 5.02
N LEU A 118 -9.34 -2.41 4.96
CA LEU A 118 -8.67 -3.03 3.81
C LEU A 118 -9.53 -2.98 2.54
N LEU A 119 -10.83 -3.23 2.64
CA LEU A 119 -11.76 -3.14 1.51
C LEU A 119 -11.86 -1.71 0.98
N HIS A 120 -11.85 -0.70 1.86
CA HIS A 120 -11.80 0.70 1.44
C HIS A 120 -10.47 1.01 0.71
N LEU A 121 -9.34 0.62 1.25
CA LEU A 121 -8.04 0.81 0.61
C LEU A 121 -7.90 0.03 -0.71
N ALA A 122 -8.61 -1.10 -0.84
CA ALA A 122 -8.70 -1.83 -2.10
C ALA A 122 -9.45 -1.07 -3.21
N GLY A 123 -10.18 0.01 -2.85
CA GLY A 123 -10.84 0.91 -3.78
C GLY A 123 -12.37 0.95 -3.71
N LEU A 124 -12.96 0.37 -2.65
CA LEU A 124 -14.39 0.53 -2.40
C LEU A 124 -14.65 1.85 -1.67
N SER A 125 -15.58 2.68 -2.17
CA SER A 125 -15.93 3.91 -1.47
C SER A 125 -16.65 3.61 -0.15
N THR A 126 -16.60 4.58 0.79
CA THR A 126 -17.32 4.46 2.07
C THR A 126 -18.82 4.24 1.87
N ARG A 127 -19.42 4.88 0.85
CA ARG A 127 -20.84 4.67 0.47
C ARG A 127 -21.08 3.25 -0.02
N MET A 128 -20.22 2.73 -0.90
CA MET A 128 -20.36 1.38 -1.42
C MET A 128 -20.23 0.34 -0.29
N LEU A 129 -19.26 0.53 0.60
CA LEU A 129 -19.12 -0.32 1.79
C LEU A 129 -20.34 -0.26 2.69
N SER A 130 -20.91 0.94 2.91
CA SER A 130 -22.16 1.10 3.67
C SER A 130 -23.32 0.34 3.02
N GLN A 131 -23.43 0.35 1.69
CA GLN A 131 -24.50 -0.35 0.96
C GLN A 131 -24.36 -1.88 1.02
N VAL A 132 -23.14 -2.40 0.89
CA VAL A 132 -22.92 -3.86 0.79
C VAL A 132 -22.67 -4.52 2.15
N SER A 133 -22.30 -3.77 3.18
CA SER A 133 -21.96 -4.29 4.51
C SER A 133 -23.07 -5.12 5.14
N GLY A 134 -24.32 -4.72 4.94
CA GLY A 134 -25.48 -5.49 5.42
C GLY A 134 -25.56 -6.91 4.85
N ARG A 135 -25.08 -7.12 3.60
CA ARG A 135 -25.03 -8.46 2.98
C ARG A 135 -23.79 -9.24 3.38
N VAL A 136 -22.64 -8.55 3.50
CA VAL A 136 -21.34 -9.20 3.71
C VAL A 136 -21.10 -9.46 5.19
N LEU A 137 -21.47 -8.51 6.05
CA LEU A 137 -21.19 -8.53 7.49
C LEU A 137 -22.44 -8.80 8.36
N GLY A 138 -23.62 -8.82 7.74
CA GLY A 138 -24.90 -8.93 8.47
C GLY A 138 -25.31 -7.65 9.22
N ILE A 139 -24.50 -6.60 9.19
CA ILE A 139 -24.80 -5.27 9.75
C ILE A 139 -24.52 -4.18 8.72
N ARG A 140 -25.29 -3.09 8.80
CA ARG A 140 -24.98 -1.87 8.03
C ARG A 140 -23.97 -1.04 8.80
N VAL A 141 -22.86 -0.70 8.15
CA VAL A 141 -21.87 0.25 8.66
C VAL A 141 -22.09 1.59 7.98
N SER A 142 -21.92 2.67 8.73
CA SER A 142 -21.98 4.03 8.18
C SER A 142 -20.66 4.39 7.49
N ALA A 143 -20.70 5.42 6.63
CA ALA A 143 -19.48 5.98 6.03
C ALA A 143 -18.49 6.48 7.08
N GLN A 144 -18.99 6.98 8.22
CA GLN A 144 -18.16 7.45 9.33
C GLN A 144 -17.42 6.29 10.01
N GLU A 145 -18.09 5.15 10.20
CA GLU A 145 -17.46 3.96 10.79
C GLU A 145 -16.36 3.41 9.89
N VAL A 146 -16.56 3.38 8.55
CA VAL A 146 -15.48 3.02 7.61
C VAL A 146 -14.31 3.99 7.72
N SER A 147 -14.59 5.29 7.84
CA SER A 147 -13.56 6.31 8.01
C SER A 147 -12.81 6.15 9.35
N ASN A 148 -13.50 5.76 10.42
CA ASN A 148 -12.87 5.47 11.71
C ASN A 148 -12.02 4.20 11.64
N ALA A 149 -12.48 3.14 10.96
CA ALA A 149 -11.72 1.93 10.73
C ALA A 149 -10.38 2.20 10.00
N LEU A 150 -10.35 3.16 9.08
CA LEU A 150 -9.08 3.57 8.46
C LEU A 150 -8.06 4.09 9.45
N LYS A 151 -8.49 4.79 10.51
CA LYS A 151 -7.57 5.36 11.50
C LYS A 151 -6.79 4.28 12.25
N THR A 152 -7.33 3.08 12.37
CA THR A 152 -6.68 1.97 13.08
C THR A 152 -5.44 1.44 12.35
N ILE A 153 -5.41 1.57 11.02
CA ILE A 153 -4.26 1.12 10.21
C ILE A 153 -3.26 2.22 9.88
N VAL A 154 -3.57 3.49 10.18
CA VAL A 154 -2.64 4.61 9.96
C VAL A 154 -1.28 4.43 10.64
N PRO A 155 -1.20 3.97 11.93
CA PRO A 155 0.09 3.71 12.56
C PRO A 155 0.93 2.66 11.83
N ALA A 156 0.31 1.57 11.37
CA ALA A 156 0.99 0.54 10.59
C ALA A 156 1.44 1.07 9.23
N ALA A 157 0.61 1.87 8.56
CA ALA A 157 0.95 2.54 7.32
C ALA A 157 2.15 3.49 7.48
N LYS A 158 2.17 4.28 8.55
CA LYS A 158 3.28 5.16 8.89
C LYS A 158 4.56 4.36 9.14
N LYS A 159 4.50 3.33 10.01
CA LYS A 159 5.63 2.43 10.29
C LYS A 159 6.19 1.79 9.02
N PHE A 160 5.32 1.40 8.06
CA PHE A 160 5.76 0.86 6.77
C PHE A 160 6.48 1.90 5.91
N LEU A 161 5.95 3.11 5.78
CA LEU A 161 6.55 4.17 4.97
C LEU A 161 7.89 4.66 5.56
N GLU A 162 8.02 4.65 6.89
CA GLU A 162 9.20 5.09 7.64
C GLU A 162 10.13 3.92 8.04
N ARG A 163 9.93 2.73 7.48
CA ARG A 163 10.71 1.54 7.83
C ARG A 163 12.22 1.72 7.58
N PRO A 164 13.09 1.08 8.37
CA PRO A 164 14.52 1.04 8.10
C PRO A 164 14.82 0.49 6.71
N LEU A 165 15.83 1.06 6.04
CA LEU A 165 16.26 0.67 4.70
C LEU A 165 17.62 -0.05 4.71
N GLY A 166 18.28 -0.10 5.87
CA GLY A 166 19.49 -0.89 6.08
C GLY A 166 19.25 -2.40 5.88
N GLY A 167 20.34 -3.15 5.70
CA GLY A 167 20.26 -4.60 5.45
C GLY A 167 20.03 -4.99 3.99
N ARG A 168 19.86 -4.01 3.09
CA ARG A 168 19.87 -4.19 1.63
C ARG A 168 20.74 -3.12 0.99
N ARG A 169 21.41 -3.49 -0.11
CA ARG A 169 22.16 -2.52 -0.93
C ARG A 169 21.28 -2.10 -2.08
N TRP A 170 20.99 -0.80 -2.15
CA TRP A 170 20.13 -0.20 -3.18
C TRP A 170 21.03 0.33 -4.31
N HIS A 171 20.99 -0.33 -5.46
CA HIS A 171 21.86 0.01 -6.60
C HIS A 171 21.24 1.08 -7.51
N TYR A 172 19.92 1.02 -7.75
CA TYR A 172 19.25 1.97 -8.64
C TYR A 172 18.08 2.63 -7.92
N LEU A 173 17.92 3.92 -8.15
CA LEU A 173 16.80 4.70 -7.62
C LEU A 173 15.99 5.30 -8.76
N TYR A 174 14.71 4.99 -8.87
CA TYR A 174 13.76 5.74 -9.69
C TYR A 174 13.20 6.88 -8.87
N VAL A 175 13.24 8.10 -9.42
CA VAL A 175 12.87 9.32 -8.71
C VAL A 175 11.93 10.14 -9.61
N ASP A 176 10.73 10.45 -9.13
CA ASP A 176 9.76 11.23 -9.88
C ASP A 176 8.75 11.93 -8.94
N GLY A 177 8.30 13.11 -9.35
CA GLY A 177 7.24 13.85 -8.69
C GLY A 177 5.91 13.69 -9.43
N THR A 178 4.88 13.23 -8.74
CA THR A 178 3.55 13.06 -9.32
C THR A 178 2.51 13.88 -8.59
N ASN A 179 1.47 14.33 -9.30
CA ASN A 179 0.34 15.02 -8.69
C ASN A 179 -0.79 14.01 -8.46
N PHE A 180 -1.19 13.84 -7.21
CA PHE A 180 -2.40 13.11 -6.87
C PHE A 180 -3.56 14.09 -6.70
N HIS A 181 -4.72 13.72 -7.25
CA HIS A 181 -5.95 14.48 -7.03
C HIS A 181 -6.58 14.02 -5.72
N ILE A 182 -6.57 14.89 -4.72
CA ILE A 182 -7.14 14.64 -3.41
C ILE A 182 -8.25 15.66 -3.18
N ARG A 183 -9.41 15.18 -2.77
CA ARG A 183 -10.55 16.03 -2.48
C ARG A 183 -10.58 16.34 -0.97
N ARG A 184 -10.24 17.59 -0.62
CA ARG A 184 -10.43 18.14 0.73
C ARG A 184 -11.37 19.32 0.64
N GLY A 185 -12.69 19.05 0.51
CA GLY A 185 -13.66 20.10 0.25
C GLY A 185 -13.62 20.59 -1.21
N THR A 186 -12.48 21.05 -1.70
CA THR A 186 -12.16 21.32 -3.11
C THR A 186 -11.19 20.30 -3.66
N VAL A 187 -11.19 20.07 -4.97
CA VAL A 187 -10.21 19.17 -5.61
C VAL A 187 -8.84 19.87 -5.62
N ALA A 188 -7.96 19.47 -4.72
CA ALA A 188 -6.58 19.93 -4.71
C ALA A 188 -5.67 18.93 -5.45
N ARG A 189 -4.68 19.46 -6.18
CA ARG A 189 -3.57 18.68 -6.71
C ARG A 189 -2.48 18.66 -5.65
N GLU A 190 -2.26 17.51 -5.04
CA GLU A 190 -1.18 17.38 -4.06
C GLU A 190 0.03 16.72 -4.72
N PRO A 191 1.14 17.45 -4.89
CA PRO A 191 2.36 16.88 -5.40
C PRO A 191 2.93 15.89 -4.38
N THR A 192 3.35 14.75 -4.87
CA THR A 192 3.91 13.65 -4.07
C THR A 192 5.23 13.24 -4.68
N LEU A 193 6.26 13.19 -3.86
CA LEU A 193 7.61 12.75 -4.22
C LEU A 193 7.69 11.25 -4.01
N VAL A 194 8.11 10.52 -5.04
CA VAL A 194 8.18 9.06 -5.05
C VAL A 194 9.59 8.61 -5.34
N VAL A 195 10.13 7.75 -4.48
CA VAL A 195 11.41 7.06 -4.72
C VAL A 195 11.18 5.56 -4.65
N ILE A 196 11.59 4.86 -5.72
CA ILE A 196 11.59 3.40 -5.79
C ILE A 196 13.04 2.93 -5.91
N GLY A 197 13.47 2.08 -4.98
CA GLY A 197 14.79 1.46 -5.01
C GLY A 197 14.77 0.09 -5.67
N VAL A 198 15.89 -0.26 -6.30
CA VAL A 198 16.19 -1.61 -6.79
C VAL A 198 17.36 -2.13 -5.98
N ASP A 199 17.18 -3.25 -5.31
CA ASP A 199 18.21 -3.87 -4.49
C ASP A 199 19.26 -4.64 -5.35
N GLU A 200 20.29 -5.14 -4.71
CA GLU A 200 21.37 -5.91 -5.33
C GLU A 200 20.89 -7.19 -6.04
N LEU A 201 19.66 -7.62 -5.77
CA LEU A 201 19.02 -8.78 -6.38
C LEU A 201 18.07 -8.41 -7.52
N GLY A 202 17.95 -7.11 -7.81
CA GLY A 202 17.06 -6.58 -8.84
C GLY A 202 15.58 -6.45 -8.43
N HIS A 203 15.26 -6.61 -7.15
CA HIS A 203 13.89 -6.42 -6.68
C HIS A 203 13.58 -4.96 -6.38
N LYS A 204 12.38 -4.55 -6.73
CA LYS A 204 11.91 -3.18 -6.51
C LYS A 204 11.19 -3.03 -5.18
N SER A 205 11.43 -1.91 -4.49
CA SER A 205 10.68 -1.50 -3.29
C SER A 205 10.43 0.00 -3.31
N VAL A 206 9.29 0.43 -2.77
CA VAL A 206 8.97 1.85 -2.61
C VAL A 206 9.69 2.35 -1.35
N LEU A 207 10.69 3.20 -1.52
CA LEU A 207 11.51 3.69 -0.42
C LEU A 207 10.93 4.95 0.22
N SER A 208 10.30 5.81 -0.60
CA SER A 208 9.64 7.03 -0.13
C SER A 208 8.40 7.34 -0.96
N MET A 209 7.36 7.80 -0.29
CA MET A 209 6.17 8.42 -0.88
C MET A 209 5.69 9.51 0.08
N VAL A 210 6.11 10.75 -0.16
CA VAL A 210 5.82 11.89 0.71
C VAL A 210 5.21 13.04 -0.07
N GLN A 211 4.34 13.81 0.59
CA GLN A 211 3.85 15.06 0.04
C GLN A 211 4.97 16.09 0.00
N GLY A 212 5.14 16.78 -1.11
CA GLY A 212 6.16 17.79 -1.27
C GLY A 212 6.15 18.38 -2.67
N ASP A 213 6.60 19.61 -2.79
CA ASP A 213 6.71 20.29 -4.07
C ASP A 213 7.82 19.63 -4.92
N LYS A 214 7.40 19.01 -6.02
CA LYS A 214 8.29 18.29 -6.94
C LYS A 214 9.29 19.21 -7.65
N ASP A 215 8.96 20.50 -7.81
CA ASP A 215 9.79 21.48 -8.47
C ASP A 215 10.78 22.15 -7.48
N SER A 216 10.67 21.85 -6.18
CA SER A 216 11.55 22.33 -5.13
C SER A 216 12.74 21.41 -4.92
N ARG A 217 13.96 21.93 -5.15
CA ARG A 217 15.21 21.26 -4.82
C ARG A 217 15.28 20.84 -3.34
N GLY A 218 14.94 21.77 -2.43
CA GLY A 218 14.98 21.50 -0.99
C GLY A 218 14.04 20.37 -0.55
N ALA A 219 12.89 20.19 -1.22
CA ALA A 219 12.01 19.07 -0.94
C ALA A 219 12.67 17.71 -1.28
N TRP A 220 13.42 17.64 -2.38
CA TRP A 220 14.20 16.45 -2.74
C TRP A 220 15.38 16.20 -1.80
N GLU A 221 16.09 17.25 -1.39
CA GLU A 221 17.17 17.15 -0.39
C GLU A 221 16.64 16.51 0.92
N MET A 222 15.47 16.93 1.39
CA MET A 222 14.82 16.34 2.57
C MET A 222 14.48 14.86 2.35
N VAL A 223 13.97 14.49 1.17
CA VAL A 223 13.66 13.07 0.86
C VAL A 223 14.93 12.23 0.89
N PHE A 224 16.01 12.69 0.27
CA PHE A 224 17.28 11.93 0.24
C PHE A 224 17.96 11.87 1.61
N ALA A 225 17.83 12.91 2.43
CA ALA A 225 18.28 12.88 3.82
C ALA A 225 17.52 11.83 4.64
N ASP A 226 16.17 11.79 4.55
CA ASP A 226 15.33 10.78 5.19
C ASP A 226 15.73 9.35 4.79
N LEU A 227 16.01 9.10 3.50
CA LEU A 227 16.46 7.79 3.05
C LEU A 227 17.75 7.36 3.73
N LYS A 228 18.72 8.28 3.86
CA LYS A 228 20.00 8.02 4.54
C LYS A 228 19.81 7.81 6.03
N ASP A 229 19.00 8.61 6.69
CA ASP A 229 18.68 8.49 8.12
C ASP A 229 18.03 7.16 8.45
N ARG A 230 17.24 6.61 7.52
CA ARG A 230 16.66 5.26 7.61
C ARG A 230 17.64 4.13 7.23
N GLY A 231 18.91 4.45 7.00
CA GLY A 231 19.97 3.48 6.79
C GLY A 231 20.23 3.07 5.35
N LEU A 232 19.78 3.86 4.35
CA LEU A 232 20.18 3.64 2.96
C LEU A 232 21.67 3.95 2.80
N ASP A 233 22.45 2.95 2.37
CA ASP A 233 23.86 3.11 2.07
C ASP A 233 24.03 3.95 0.79
N SER A 234 24.42 5.22 0.94
CA SER A 234 24.61 6.14 -0.18
C SER A 234 25.75 5.71 -1.11
N SER A 235 26.74 4.97 -0.61
CA SER A 235 27.89 4.49 -1.41
C SER A 235 27.50 3.35 -2.37
N ALA A 236 26.43 2.63 -2.06
CA ALA A 236 25.92 1.53 -2.88
C ALA A 236 25.08 2.01 -4.07
N VAL A 237 24.60 3.25 -4.05
CA VAL A 237 23.75 3.81 -5.13
C VAL A 237 24.62 4.11 -6.34
N GLN A 238 24.28 3.47 -7.47
CA GLN A 238 25.02 3.56 -8.73
C GLN A 238 24.33 4.44 -9.76
N LEU A 239 22.98 4.50 -9.74
CA LEU A 239 22.19 5.21 -10.75
C LEU A 239 20.90 5.78 -10.19
N GLY A 240 20.62 7.05 -10.52
CA GLY A 240 19.31 7.66 -10.39
C GLY A 240 18.62 7.79 -11.75
N ILE A 241 17.42 7.26 -11.90
CA ILE A 241 16.59 7.41 -13.09
C ILE A 241 15.47 8.40 -12.79
N MET A 242 15.44 9.53 -13.50
CA MET A 242 14.53 10.63 -13.15
C MET A 242 14.01 11.41 -14.35
N ASP A 243 12.93 12.17 -14.13
CA ASP A 243 12.50 13.21 -15.07
C ASP A 243 13.40 14.44 -14.97
N GLY A 244 13.28 15.32 -15.92
CA GLY A 244 14.10 16.50 -16.00
C GLY A 244 13.63 17.68 -15.17
N LEU A 245 13.26 17.44 -13.95
CA LEU A 245 12.90 18.51 -13.01
C LEU A 245 14.14 19.35 -12.68
N PRO A 246 14.05 20.69 -12.76
CA PRO A 246 15.17 21.55 -12.39
C PRO A 246 15.63 21.29 -10.95
N GLY A 247 16.96 21.22 -10.76
CA GLY A 247 17.57 21.04 -9.44
C GLY A 247 17.55 19.58 -8.91
N LEU A 248 16.71 18.68 -9.41
CA LEU A 248 16.66 17.30 -8.96
C LEU A 248 17.97 16.52 -9.23
N PRO A 249 18.59 16.58 -10.42
CA PRO A 249 19.87 15.92 -10.66
C PRO A 249 20.97 16.40 -9.72
N THR A 250 21.02 17.70 -9.43
CA THR A 250 22.01 18.29 -8.51
C THR A 250 21.80 17.78 -7.08
N ALA A 251 20.59 17.87 -6.55
CA ALA A 251 20.25 17.34 -5.22
C ALA A 251 20.57 15.84 -5.10
N PHE A 252 20.31 15.09 -6.18
CA PHE A 252 20.59 13.64 -6.21
C PHE A 252 22.10 13.36 -6.13
N LEU A 253 22.92 14.03 -6.95
CA LEU A 253 24.37 13.81 -6.97
C LEU A 253 25.06 14.29 -5.68
N GLU A 254 24.54 15.34 -5.03
CA GLU A 254 25.01 15.75 -3.70
C GLU A 254 24.69 14.70 -2.62
N ALA A 255 23.54 14.05 -2.72
CA ALA A 255 23.16 12.99 -1.78
C ALA A 255 23.87 11.66 -2.06
N PHE A 256 24.17 11.36 -3.33
CA PHE A 256 24.74 10.11 -3.82
C PHE A 256 25.91 10.38 -4.80
N PRO A 257 27.06 10.83 -4.29
CA PRO A 257 28.17 11.34 -5.13
C PRO A 257 28.82 10.29 -6.05
N ASN A 258 28.66 8.99 -5.72
CA ASN A 258 29.19 7.90 -6.54
C ASN A 258 28.22 7.46 -7.65
N ALA A 259 27.02 8.03 -7.67
CA ALA A 259 25.97 7.63 -8.62
C ALA A 259 26.07 8.42 -9.94
N ARG A 260 25.49 7.82 -10.99
CA ARG A 260 25.21 8.49 -12.26
C ARG A 260 23.74 8.91 -12.29
N VAL A 261 23.39 9.81 -13.20
CA VAL A 261 22.00 10.24 -13.45
C VAL A 261 21.60 9.84 -14.86
N ALA A 262 20.51 9.07 -14.98
CA ALA A 262 19.85 8.76 -16.24
C ALA A 262 18.55 9.57 -16.37
N ARG A 263 18.32 10.09 -17.58
CA ARG A 263 17.08 10.76 -17.94
C ARG A 263 16.04 9.74 -18.41
N CYS A 264 14.79 9.91 -18.01
CA CYS A 264 13.69 9.06 -18.49
C CYS A 264 13.41 9.29 -19.97
N TRP A 265 13.57 8.26 -20.80
CA TRP A 265 13.30 8.30 -22.23
C TRP A 265 11.85 8.65 -22.57
N VAL A 266 10.88 8.18 -21.79
CA VAL A 266 9.45 8.46 -22.01
C VAL A 266 9.13 9.94 -21.80
N HIS A 267 9.62 10.52 -20.71
CA HIS A 267 9.41 11.96 -20.44
C HIS A 267 10.13 12.81 -21.49
N LYS A 268 11.35 12.43 -21.85
CA LYS A 268 12.10 13.15 -22.89
C LYS A 268 11.41 13.04 -24.26
N ALA A 269 10.91 11.87 -24.63
CA ALA A 269 10.17 11.69 -25.86
C ALA A 269 8.96 12.65 -25.94
N ARG A 270 8.16 12.72 -24.88
CA ARG A 270 7.03 13.66 -24.85
C ARG A 270 7.48 15.10 -25.14
N ASN A 271 8.58 15.56 -24.52
CA ASN A 271 9.10 16.90 -24.69
C ASN A 271 9.67 17.16 -26.09
N VAL A 272 10.33 16.18 -26.68
CA VAL A 272 10.93 16.29 -28.01
C VAL A 272 9.85 16.22 -29.11
N PHE A 273 8.94 15.27 -29.04
CA PHE A 273 7.93 15.06 -30.08
C PHE A 273 6.90 16.19 -30.16
N THR A 274 6.67 16.96 -29.11
CA THR A 274 5.84 18.18 -29.18
C THR A 274 6.46 19.27 -30.06
N ARG A 275 7.77 19.21 -30.30
CA ARG A 275 8.54 20.17 -31.13
C ARG A 275 8.73 19.67 -32.58
N VAL A 276 8.35 18.42 -32.86
CA VAL A 276 8.41 17.84 -34.21
C VAL A 276 7.11 18.13 -34.94
N PRO A 277 7.12 18.73 -36.15
CA PRO A 277 5.92 18.94 -36.94
C PRO A 277 5.17 17.60 -37.17
N LYS A 278 3.84 17.62 -37.01
CA LYS A 278 3.00 16.39 -37.02
C LYS A 278 3.27 15.48 -38.23
N ARG A 279 3.47 16.08 -39.39
CA ARG A 279 3.74 15.35 -40.66
C ARG A 279 5.03 14.52 -40.63
N PHE A 280 5.99 14.88 -39.75
CA PHE A 280 7.29 14.24 -39.63
C PHE A 280 7.42 13.29 -38.45
N GLN A 281 6.45 13.24 -37.52
CA GLN A 281 6.58 12.50 -36.27
C GLN A 281 6.82 11.01 -36.49
N SER A 282 6.18 10.39 -37.46
CA SER A 282 6.35 8.97 -37.76
C SER A 282 7.77 8.64 -38.25
N GLU A 283 8.32 9.46 -39.13
CA GLU A 283 9.67 9.28 -39.63
C GLU A 283 10.74 9.65 -38.60
N PHE A 284 10.52 10.73 -37.85
CA PHE A 284 11.38 11.13 -36.73
C PHE A 284 11.47 10.04 -35.67
N LYS A 285 10.37 9.31 -35.45
CA LYS A 285 10.31 8.18 -34.51
C LYS A 285 11.25 7.04 -34.91
N VAL A 286 11.43 6.77 -36.19
CA VAL A 286 12.37 5.73 -36.65
C VAL A 286 13.80 6.07 -36.21
N GLY A 287 14.24 7.34 -36.39
CA GLY A 287 15.53 7.80 -35.93
C GLY A 287 15.65 7.77 -34.41
N TRP A 288 14.60 8.21 -33.71
CA TRP A 288 14.53 8.14 -32.25
C TRP A 288 14.70 6.69 -31.73
N ASP A 289 13.95 5.74 -32.31
CA ASP A 289 14.02 4.34 -31.93
C ASP A 289 15.40 3.71 -32.24
N ALA A 290 16.06 4.12 -33.33
CA ALA A 290 17.43 3.71 -33.63
C ALA A 290 18.45 4.14 -32.57
N VAL A 291 18.28 5.32 -31.98
CA VAL A 291 19.10 5.79 -30.85
C VAL A 291 18.74 5.04 -29.56
N GLN A 292 17.45 4.97 -29.24
CA GLN A 292 16.96 4.41 -27.98
C GLN A 292 17.22 2.90 -27.83
N TYR A 293 17.17 2.15 -28.95
CA TYR A 293 17.30 0.69 -28.96
C TYR A 293 18.60 0.21 -29.63
N ALA A 294 19.60 1.05 -29.70
CA ALA A 294 20.91 0.70 -30.23
C ALA A 294 21.56 -0.47 -29.45
N GLN A 295 22.54 -1.10 -30.07
CA GLN A 295 23.24 -2.25 -29.47
C GLN A 295 24.34 -1.84 -28.46
N GLY A 296 24.45 -0.55 -28.12
CA GLY A 296 25.39 0.01 -27.15
C GLY A 296 25.56 1.52 -27.32
N GLY A 297 26.26 2.15 -26.39
CA GLY A 297 26.39 3.59 -26.33
C GLY A 297 27.06 4.20 -27.56
N SER A 298 28.09 3.56 -28.15
CA SER A 298 28.74 4.02 -29.39
C SER A 298 27.81 3.99 -30.59
N ALA A 299 27.04 2.91 -30.76
CA ALA A 299 26.06 2.78 -31.81
C ALA A 299 24.92 3.81 -31.64
N ALA A 300 24.51 4.07 -30.40
CA ALA A 300 23.49 5.08 -30.09
C ALA A 300 23.97 6.50 -30.47
N ARG A 301 25.21 6.86 -30.15
CA ARG A 301 25.80 8.16 -30.54
C ARG A 301 25.92 8.30 -32.07
N ALA A 302 26.31 7.21 -32.78
CA ALA A 302 26.36 7.21 -34.24
C ALA A 302 24.96 7.40 -34.85
N ALA A 303 23.95 6.70 -34.34
CA ALA A 303 22.56 6.85 -34.77
C ALA A 303 22.03 8.27 -34.48
N PHE A 304 22.38 8.86 -33.34
CA PHE A 304 22.01 10.23 -33.00
C PHE A 304 22.63 11.24 -33.99
N LYS A 305 23.90 11.09 -34.30
CA LYS A 305 24.60 11.94 -35.29
C LYS A 305 23.92 11.85 -36.66
N ALA A 306 23.60 10.66 -37.15
CA ALA A 306 22.88 10.47 -38.39
C ALA A 306 21.47 11.13 -38.35
N MET A 307 20.81 11.06 -37.20
CA MET A 307 19.52 11.71 -36.97
C MET A 307 19.64 13.24 -37.01
N GLN A 308 20.69 13.82 -36.39
CA GLN A 308 20.96 15.27 -36.45
C GLN A 308 21.12 15.74 -37.91
N GLU A 309 21.91 15.02 -38.71
CA GLU A 309 22.12 15.36 -40.11
C GLU A 309 20.83 15.25 -40.95
N ARG A 310 20.05 14.20 -40.74
CA ARG A 310 18.78 13.96 -41.45
C ARG A 310 17.72 15.04 -41.18
N TRP A 311 17.67 15.56 -39.95
CA TRP A 311 16.60 16.44 -39.48
C TRP A 311 17.00 17.92 -39.36
N LYS A 312 18.23 18.26 -39.71
CA LYS A 312 18.73 19.63 -39.74
C LYS A 312 17.88 20.50 -40.67
N GLY A 313 17.41 21.64 -40.18
CA GLY A 313 16.51 22.55 -40.88
C GLY A 313 15.03 22.10 -40.94
N LEU A 314 14.71 20.88 -40.48
CA LEU A 314 13.35 20.33 -40.47
C LEU A 314 12.76 20.26 -39.06
N ALA A 315 13.61 20.04 -38.03
CA ALA A 315 13.19 19.85 -36.64
C ALA A 315 14.27 20.30 -35.65
N ASP A 316 14.90 21.45 -35.89
CA ASP A 316 16.06 21.93 -35.11
C ASP A 316 15.77 22.07 -33.62
N ASP A 317 14.60 22.60 -33.22
CA ASP A 317 14.20 22.72 -31.83
C ASP A 317 14.05 21.35 -31.11
N ALA A 318 13.59 20.34 -31.85
CA ALA A 318 13.49 18.98 -31.36
C ALA A 318 14.89 18.36 -31.17
N LEU A 319 15.78 18.56 -32.15
CA LEU A 319 17.18 18.12 -32.09
C LEU A 319 17.93 18.79 -30.96
N ALA A 320 17.83 20.11 -30.80
CA ALA A 320 18.47 20.85 -29.72
C ALA A 320 17.96 20.41 -28.34
N SER A 321 16.65 20.12 -28.26
CA SER A 321 16.09 19.55 -27.05
C SER A 321 16.65 18.14 -26.78
N PHE A 322 16.80 17.29 -27.79
CA PHE A 322 17.33 15.94 -27.64
C PHE A 322 18.82 15.97 -27.25
N ASP A 323 19.62 16.76 -27.96
CA ASP A 323 21.06 16.91 -27.78
C ASP A 323 21.44 17.32 -26.34
N ARG A 324 20.68 18.25 -25.76
CA ARG A 324 20.90 18.73 -24.37
C ARG A 324 21.01 17.61 -23.35
N ASP A 325 20.26 16.54 -23.53
CA ASP A 325 20.15 15.47 -22.52
C ASP A 325 20.69 14.12 -23.05
N ILE A 326 21.28 14.07 -24.24
CA ILE A 326 21.67 12.81 -24.89
C ILE A 326 22.58 11.96 -24.03
N GLU A 327 23.59 12.56 -23.39
CA GLU A 327 24.53 11.79 -22.55
C GLU A 327 23.83 11.19 -21.33
N MET A 328 22.90 11.93 -20.70
CA MET A 328 22.10 11.37 -19.59
C MET A 328 21.10 10.30 -20.05
N LEU A 329 20.62 10.38 -21.28
CA LEU A 329 19.75 9.34 -21.87
C LEU A 329 20.54 8.07 -22.16
N LEU A 330 21.81 8.16 -22.52
CA LEU A 330 22.66 7.02 -22.89
C LEU A 330 23.35 6.36 -21.70
N VAL A 331 23.31 6.95 -20.50
CA VAL A 331 23.96 6.41 -19.28
C VAL A 331 23.60 4.94 -19.01
N HIS A 332 22.36 4.51 -19.32
CA HIS A 332 21.95 3.13 -19.10
C HIS A 332 22.79 2.09 -19.85
N TYR A 333 23.46 2.48 -20.94
CA TYR A 333 24.38 1.60 -21.67
C TYR A 333 25.68 1.29 -20.93
N GLU A 334 26.00 2.02 -19.86
CA GLU A 334 27.16 1.76 -19.01
C GLU A 334 26.90 0.62 -18.01
N PHE A 335 25.66 0.14 -17.92
CA PHE A 335 25.22 -0.91 -17.01
C PHE A 335 25.01 -2.24 -17.77
N PRO A 336 24.83 -3.38 -17.03
CA PRO A 336 24.59 -4.67 -17.67
C PRO A 336 23.42 -4.64 -18.65
N LYS A 337 23.60 -5.30 -19.79
CA LYS A 337 22.64 -5.26 -20.91
C LYS A 337 21.24 -5.72 -20.52
N GLU A 338 21.15 -6.70 -19.65
CA GLU A 338 19.92 -7.23 -19.09
C GLU A 338 19.14 -6.21 -18.23
N HIS A 339 19.78 -5.12 -17.79
CA HIS A 339 19.14 -4.04 -17.03
C HIS A 339 18.64 -2.89 -17.92
N TRP A 340 19.10 -2.76 -19.15
CA TRP A 340 18.84 -1.59 -20.00
C TRP A 340 17.37 -1.24 -20.16
N GLU A 341 16.51 -2.24 -20.34
CA GLU A 341 15.07 -2.03 -20.48
C GLU A 341 14.47 -1.37 -19.23
N ALA A 342 14.87 -1.85 -18.06
CA ALA A 342 14.40 -1.31 -16.79
C ALA A 342 14.95 0.09 -16.53
N LEU A 343 16.23 0.36 -16.89
CA LEU A 343 16.92 1.61 -16.54
C LEU A 343 16.59 2.79 -17.48
N ARG A 344 15.98 2.54 -18.64
CA ARG A 344 15.62 3.59 -19.62
C ARG A 344 14.46 4.48 -19.18
N THR A 345 13.60 4.03 -18.26
CA THR A 345 12.33 4.71 -18.00
C THR A 345 11.95 4.68 -16.52
N THR A 346 11.13 5.65 -16.11
CA THR A 346 10.49 5.67 -14.78
C THR A 346 9.17 4.88 -14.75
N ASN A 347 8.99 3.88 -15.61
CA ASN A 347 7.79 3.03 -15.68
C ASN A 347 7.35 2.45 -14.32
N PRO A 348 8.24 2.06 -13.38
CA PRO A 348 7.82 1.61 -12.06
C PRO A 348 7.00 2.67 -11.32
N ILE A 349 7.38 3.96 -11.41
CA ILE A 349 6.64 5.06 -10.77
C ILE A 349 5.33 5.33 -11.50
N GLU A 350 5.31 5.28 -12.84
CA GLU A 350 4.04 5.39 -13.58
C GLU A 350 3.04 4.30 -13.17
N ARG A 351 3.51 3.09 -12.87
CA ARG A 351 2.67 2.01 -12.36
C ARG A 351 2.13 2.32 -10.97
N VAL A 352 2.94 2.88 -10.07
CA VAL A 352 2.47 3.38 -8.75
C VAL A 352 1.35 4.39 -8.97
N ASN A 353 1.55 5.35 -9.86
CA ASN A 353 0.59 6.40 -10.16
C ASN A 353 -0.74 5.84 -10.71
N LYS A 354 -0.69 4.86 -11.61
CA LYS A 354 -1.88 4.17 -12.14
C LYS A 354 -2.64 3.44 -11.05
N GLU A 355 -1.94 2.70 -10.20
CA GLU A 355 -2.55 1.94 -9.11
C GLU A 355 -3.17 2.86 -8.05
N PHE A 356 -2.52 3.97 -7.72
CA PHE A 356 -3.07 4.98 -6.83
C PHE A 356 -4.33 5.63 -7.42
N LYS A 357 -4.26 6.13 -8.66
CA LYS A 357 -5.40 6.76 -9.35
C LYS A 357 -6.60 5.83 -9.46
N ARG A 358 -6.37 4.54 -9.72
CA ARG A 358 -7.42 3.53 -9.80
C ARG A 358 -8.22 3.41 -8.51
N ARG A 359 -7.57 3.55 -7.36
CA ARG A 359 -8.20 3.46 -6.03
C ARG A 359 -8.79 4.78 -5.59
N SER A 360 -8.05 5.86 -5.74
CA SER A 360 -8.49 7.19 -5.30
C SER A 360 -9.69 7.71 -6.09
N LYS A 361 -9.90 7.24 -7.35
CA LYS A 361 -11.05 7.63 -8.18
C LYS A 361 -12.40 7.28 -7.55
N ALA A 362 -12.47 6.20 -6.78
CA ALA A 362 -13.69 5.77 -6.09
C ALA A 362 -13.90 6.46 -4.73
N MET A 363 -12.91 7.24 -4.26
CA MET A 363 -12.93 7.90 -2.96
C MET A 363 -13.28 9.38 -3.15
N ASP A 364 -14.44 9.80 -2.64
CA ASP A 364 -14.96 11.19 -2.83
C ASP A 364 -14.13 12.25 -2.11
N SER A 365 -13.57 11.92 -0.94
CA SER A 365 -12.69 12.81 -0.17
C SER A 365 -11.76 11.99 0.73
N MET A 366 -10.54 12.49 0.90
CA MET A 366 -9.54 11.80 1.70
C MET A 366 -8.77 12.80 2.56
N GLY A 367 -8.75 12.59 3.87
CA GLY A 367 -7.90 13.34 4.80
C GLY A 367 -6.42 12.92 4.66
N ALA A 368 -5.53 13.65 5.33
CA ALA A 368 -4.09 13.38 5.30
C ALA A 368 -3.74 11.93 5.73
N ASP A 369 -4.40 11.42 6.77
CA ASP A 369 -4.18 10.07 7.28
C ASP A 369 -4.67 9.00 6.29
N GLY A 370 -5.84 9.22 5.67
CA GLY A 370 -6.35 8.33 4.63
C GLY A 370 -5.42 8.27 3.42
N LEU A 371 -4.82 9.42 3.04
CA LEU A 371 -3.82 9.46 1.99
C LEU A 371 -2.59 8.62 2.33
N LYS A 372 -2.02 8.80 3.53
CA LYS A 372 -0.86 8.00 3.98
C LYS A 372 -1.17 6.50 3.97
N ALA A 373 -2.34 6.12 4.48
CA ALA A 373 -2.78 4.72 4.47
C ALA A 373 -2.91 4.19 3.03
N LEU A 374 -3.49 4.97 2.11
CA LEU A 374 -3.63 4.56 0.71
C LEU A 374 -2.28 4.48 -0.01
N LEU A 375 -1.36 5.41 0.24
CA LEU A 375 0.00 5.38 -0.30
C LEU A 375 0.74 4.12 0.18
N ALA A 376 0.71 3.84 1.49
CA ALA A 376 1.32 2.65 2.07
C ALA A 376 0.72 1.35 1.50
N PHE A 377 -0.60 1.26 1.41
CA PHE A 377 -1.27 0.10 0.83
C PHE A 377 -0.92 -0.10 -0.65
N THR A 378 -0.85 0.99 -1.42
CA THR A 378 -0.46 0.95 -2.84
C THR A 378 0.97 0.46 -2.99
N ALA A 379 1.90 0.97 -2.16
CA ALA A 379 3.29 0.55 -2.13
C ALA A 379 3.43 -0.94 -1.77
N LEU A 380 2.82 -1.37 -0.67
CA LEU A 380 2.81 -2.77 -0.23
C LEU A 380 2.32 -3.73 -1.32
N ARG A 381 1.20 -3.39 -1.96
CA ARG A 381 0.65 -4.22 -3.01
C ARG A 381 1.58 -4.34 -4.22
N LEU A 382 2.25 -3.26 -4.60
CA LEU A 382 3.19 -3.27 -5.72
C LEU A 382 4.46 -4.03 -5.36
N GLU A 383 5.00 -3.84 -4.16
CA GLU A 383 6.16 -4.60 -3.67
C GLU A 383 5.87 -6.10 -3.65
N PHE A 384 4.67 -6.47 -3.25
CA PHE A 384 4.21 -7.85 -3.29
C PHE A 384 4.25 -8.45 -4.71
N GLY A 385 3.83 -7.68 -5.73
CA GLY A 385 3.96 -8.08 -7.13
C GLY A 385 5.41 -8.07 -7.62
N TRP A 386 6.21 -7.10 -7.19
CA TRP A 386 7.61 -6.96 -7.59
C TRP A 386 8.55 -7.93 -6.88
N SER A 387 8.17 -8.47 -5.74
CA SER A 387 8.95 -9.53 -5.06
C SER A 387 9.10 -10.79 -5.93
N THR A 388 8.26 -10.90 -6.96
CA THR A 388 8.26 -12.02 -7.89
C THR A 388 9.02 -11.75 -9.19
N THR A 389 9.48 -10.52 -9.43
CA THR A 389 10.14 -10.12 -10.68
C THR A 389 11.34 -9.23 -10.41
N ALA A 390 12.55 -9.75 -10.64
CA ALA A 390 13.77 -8.96 -10.66
C ALA A 390 13.91 -8.21 -12.00
N ILE A 391 14.69 -7.13 -12.03
CA ILE A 391 15.00 -6.40 -13.29
C ILE A 391 16.02 -7.14 -14.15
N ASN A 392 16.81 -8.03 -13.54
CA ASN A 392 17.75 -8.90 -14.23
C ASN A 392 17.07 -10.25 -14.56
N SER A 393 17.45 -10.83 -15.69
CA SER A 393 16.96 -12.14 -16.14
C SER A 393 17.54 -13.32 -15.36
N ASN A 394 18.42 -13.09 -14.38
CA ASN A 394 18.91 -14.14 -13.49
C ASN A 394 17.75 -14.67 -12.67
N LYS A 395 17.10 -15.68 -13.24
CA LYS A 395 16.06 -16.46 -12.58
C LYS A 395 16.71 -17.10 -11.35
N LEU A 396 16.43 -16.56 -10.17
CA LEU A 396 16.58 -17.33 -8.94
C LEU A 396 15.95 -18.69 -9.19
N THR A 397 16.61 -19.77 -8.77
CA THR A 397 15.98 -21.09 -8.87
C THR A 397 14.57 -20.97 -8.26
N HIS A 398 13.60 -21.65 -8.86
CA HIS A 398 12.18 -21.56 -8.49
C HIS A 398 11.93 -21.76 -6.98
N LEU A 399 12.81 -22.49 -6.30
CA LEU A 399 12.77 -22.75 -4.85
C LEU A 399 13.26 -21.55 -4.01
N GLN A 400 14.39 -20.96 -4.37
CA GLN A 400 14.90 -19.74 -3.70
C GLN A 400 13.94 -18.56 -3.85
N TYR A 401 13.27 -18.52 -4.98
CA TYR A 401 12.26 -17.56 -5.30
C TYR A 401 11.00 -17.72 -4.43
N ARG A 402 10.47 -18.94 -4.25
CA ARG A 402 9.33 -19.22 -3.37
C ARG A 402 9.63 -18.91 -1.91
N ALA A 403 10.77 -19.34 -1.40
CA ALA A 403 11.17 -19.09 -0.02
C ALA A 403 11.19 -17.57 0.29
N ARG A 404 11.81 -16.76 -0.58
CA ARG A 404 11.82 -15.30 -0.41
C ARG A 404 10.45 -14.66 -0.55
N LEU A 405 9.59 -15.17 -1.42
CA LEU A 405 8.22 -14.71 -1.54
C LEU A 405 7.44 -14.93 -0.26
N GLU A 406 7.59 -16.07 0.36
CA GLU A 406 6.93 -16.45 1.62
C GLU A 406 7.44 -15.60 2.80
N GLU A 407 8.76 -15.37 2.89
CA GLU A 407 9.35 -14.49 3.90
C GLU A 407 8.82 -13.06 3.78
N ARG A 408 8.82 -12.49 2.58
CA ARG A 408 8.30 -11.14 2.33
C ARG A 408 6.79 -11.03 2.55
N ARG A 409 6.03 -12.08 2.22
CA ARG A 409 4.60 -12.17 2.53
C ARG A 409 4.37 -12.17 4.03
N ALA A 410 5.12 -12.96 4.77
CA ALA A 410 5.04 -13.03 6.21
C ALA A 410 5.45 -11.72 6.88
N GLU A 411 6.48 -11.01 6.35
CA GLU A 411 6.92 -9.71 6.83
C GLU A 411 5.87 -8.61 6.54
N ALA A 412 5.34 -8.56 5.34
CA ALA A 412 4.29 -7.62 4.96
C ALA A 412 3.01 -7.84 5.78
N MET A 413 2.61 -9.11 5.99
CA MET A 413 1.47 -9.45 6.84
C MET A 413 1.72 -9.09 8.30
N ARG A 414 2.92 -9.33 8.84
CA ARG A 414 3.28 -8.89 10.20
C ARG A 414 3.24 -7.38 10.35
N THR A 415 3.69 -6.63 9.34
CA THR A 415 3.67 -5.15 9.35
C THR A 415 2.26 -4.59 9.25
N LEU A 416 1.33 -5.30 8.61
CA LEU A 416 -0.08 -4.90 8.51
C LEU A 416 -0.91 -5.31 9.72
N LEU A 417 -0.52 -6.36 10.45
CA LEU A 417 -1.30 -6.94 11.55
C LEU A 417 -0.79 -6.57 12.94
N ASN A 418 0.43 -6.02 13.05
CA ASN A 418 1.01 -5.44 14.26
C ASN A 418 0.98 -3.89 14.19
#